data_f8e453727689a4f66eae48cef7daea95
#
_entry.id   f8e453727689a4f66eae48cef7daea95
#
_cell.length_a   1.000
_cell.length_b   1.000
_cell.length_c   1.000
_cell.angle_alpha   90.00
_cell.angle_beta   90.00
_cell.angle_gamma   90.00
#
_symmetry.space_group_name_H-M   'P 1'
#
loop_
_entity.id
_entity.type
_entity.pdbx_description
1 polymer ?
#
loop_
_entity_poly.entity_id
_entity_poly.type
_entity_poly.pdbx_seq_one_letter_code
_entity_poly.pdbx_strand_id
1 'polypeptide(L)'
;MMFEIGPDGADLRDLRSRLGLDSGYLSRLVQSLATAGLVTFRAGIEDGRVRRAELTPAGLAEVEEMNRRANGVAEGILAPLTESQRRRLVSAMGEVERLLRLGALVIERVDPTSQAARYCVGRYIDELSRVFENGFDPTLSLPADDADMRPPLGAFLVASTNGEVVAGGAVKTIAPGVGSLKRMWVAGSVRGLGIGRRMLTALENEARTLGLTVIRLETNRALRDAIQLYRSSGYEEVAPFNTDPYAHHWFEKRLR
;
A
#
# COMPACT_ATOMS: atom_id res chain seq x y z
N MET A 1 -0.72 18.35 15.72
CA MET A 1 -1.59 17.59 16.65
C MET A 1 -3.07 17.76 16.32
N MET A 2 -3.67 18.96 16.32
CA MET A 2 -5.10 19.14 15.99
C MET A 2 -5.46 18.65 14.58
N PHE A 3 -4.62 18.87 13.58
CA PHE A 3 -4.80 18.30 12.23
C PHE A 3 -4.83 16.78 12.22
N GLU A 4 -4.04 16.13 13.08
CA GLU A 4 -3.99 14.67 13.18
C GLU A 4 -5.20 14.07 13.90
N ILE A 5 -5.80 14.84 14.80
CA ILE A 5 -7.07 14.47 15.43
C ILE A 5 -8.20 14.53 14.38
N GLY A 6 -8.19 15.56 13.53
CA GLY A 6 -9.18 15.73 12.47
C GLY A 6 -10.61 15.99 12.96
N PRO A 7 -11.54 16.24 12.04
CA PRO A 7 -12.94 16.53 12.39
C PRO A 7 -13.68 15.31 12.99
N ASP A 8 -13.26 14.10 12.60
CA ASP A 8 -13.89 12.87 13.07
C ASP A 8 -13.33 12.37 14.41
N GLY A 9 -12.30 13.04 14.94
CA GLY A 9 -11.57 12.61 16.12
C GLY A 9 -10.62 11.43 15.85
N ALA A 10 -9.75 11.11 16.81
CA ALA A 10 -8.78 10.02 16.67
C ALA A 10 -8.49 9.34 18.01
N ASP A 11 -8.24 8.05 17.98
CA ASP A 11 -7.79 7.28 19.11
C ASP A 11 -6.35 7.61 19.47
N LEU A 12 -6.05 7.78 20.76
CA LEU A 12 -4.70 8.15 21.21
C LEU A 12 -3.65 7.09 20.85
N ARG A 13 -4.04 5.82 20.72
CA ARG A 13 -3.17 4.74 20.28
C ARG A 13 -2.73 4.96 18.82
N ASP A 14 -3.67 5.31 17.95
CA ASP A 14 -3.43 5.54 16.53
C ASP A 14 -2.61 6.82 16.31
N LEU A 15 -2.95 7.89 17.04
CA LEU A 15 -2.15 9.13 17.02
C LEU A 15 -0.69 8.87 17.42
N ARG A 16 -0.46 8.05 18.44
CA ARG A 16 0.87 7.67 18.88
C ARG A 16 1.64 6.95 17.78
N SER A 17 1.01 5.96 17.16
CA SER A 17 1.63 5.18 16.08
C SER A 17 1.96 6.04 14.86
N ARG A 18 1.01 6.87 14.41
CA ARG A 18 1.21 7.74 13.24
C ARG A 18 2.28 8.80 13.44
N LEU A 19 2.36 9.37 14.64
CA LEU A 19 3.29 10.46 14.94
C LEU A 19 4.65 9.98 15.49
N GLY A 20 4.81 8.67 15.78
CA GLY A 20 6.02 8.13 16.35
C GLY A 20 6.36 8.68 17.75
N LEU A 21 5.35 9.10 18.53
CA LEU A 21 5.53 9.74 19.83
C LEU A 21 5.48 8.72 20.97
N ASP A 22 6.23 9.01 22.05
CA ASP A 22 6.04 8.28 23.30
C ASP A 22 4.69 8.65 23.96
N SER A 23 4.17 7.72 24.79
CA SER A 23 2.84 7.88 25.39
C SER A 23 2.76 9.05 26.36
N GLY A 24 3.81 9.35 27.08
CA GLY A 24 3.85 10.44 28.06
C GLY A 24 3.86 11.80 27.38
N TYR A 25 4.63 11.94 26.29
CA TYR A 25 4.68 13.18 25.52
C TYR A 25 3.35 13.45 24.81
N LEU A 26 2.78 12.45 24.13
CA LEU A 26 1.46 12.57 23.49
C LEU A 26 0.38 12.98 24.51
N SER A 27 0.34 12.31 25.68
CA SER A 27 -0.64 12.63 26.72
C SER A 27 -0.53 14.07 27.20
N ARG A 28 0.69 14.59 27.40
CA ARG A 28 0.90 15.99 27.79
C ARG A 28 0.42 16.97 26.73
N LEU A 29 0.74 16.70 25.45
CA LEU A 29 0.30 17.54 24.32
C LEU A 29 -1.22 17.59 24.22
N VAL A 30 -1.90 16.43 24.24
CA VAL A 30 -3.37 16.41 24.11
C VAL A 30 -4.03 16.99 25.35
N GLN A 31 -3.47 16.79 26.55
CA GLN A 31 -3.96 17.38 27.79
C GLN A 31 -3.82 18.92 27.77
N SER A 32 -2.74 19.46 27.21
CA SER A 32 -2.57 20.92 27.02
C SER A 32 -3.66 21.49 26.12
N LEU A 33 -3.98 20.81 25.01
CA LEU A 33 -5.06 21.21 24.12
C LEU A 33 -6.44 21.12 24.79
N ALA A 34 -6.64 20.10 25.64
CA ALA A 34 -7.88 19.96 26.40
C ALA A 34 -8.03 21.09 27.46
N THR A 35 -6.93 21.43 28.13
CA THR A 35 -6.92 22.57 29.07
C THR A 35 -7.23 23.91 28.38
N ALA A 36 -6.76 24.06 27.12
CA ALA A 36 -7.08 25.22 26.28
C ALA A 36 -8.52 25.18 25.70
N GLY A 37 -9.31 24.14 25.98
CA GLY A 37 -10.68 24.00 25.49
C GLY A 37 -10.77 23.63 23.99
N LEU A 38 -9.68 23.25 23.35
CA LEU A 38 -9.64 22.93 21.91
C LEU A 38 -9.93 21.47 21.61
N VAL A 39 -9.72 20.58 22.58
CA VAL A 39 -9.91 19.12 22.48
C VAL A 39 -10.73 18.62 23.66
N THR A 40 -11.55 17.62 23.45
CA THR A 40 -12.24 16.85 24.48
C THR A 40 -11.89 15.36 24.35
N PHE A 41 -12.17 14.59 25.41
CA PHE A 41 -11.92 13.14 25.40
C PHE A 41 -13.24 12.38 25.49
N ARG A 42 -13.35 11.30 24.73
CA ARG A 42 -14.41 10.29 24.83
C ARG A 42 -13.84 8.88 24.93
N ALA A 43 -14.69 7.93 25.28
CA ALA A 43 -14.39 6.51 25.14
C ALA A 43 -14.28 6.14 23.66
N GLY A 44 -13.34 5.27 23.29
CA GLY A 44 -13.18 4.79 21.92
C GLY A 44 -14.44 4.06 21.43
N ILE A 45 -14.67 4.10 20.12
CA ILE A 45 -15.86 3.53 19.49
C ILE A 45 -15.82 1.99 19.52
N GLU A 46 -14.66 1.40 19.27
CA GLU A 46 -14.49 -0.06 19.20
C GLU A 46 -14.10 -0.68 20.56
N ASP A 47 -13.34 0.06 21.37
CA ASP A 47 -12.92 -0.36 22.73
C ASP A 47 -13.06 0.84 23.67
N GLY A 48 -14.05 0.78 24.55
CA GLY A 48 -14.32 1.83 25.55
C GLY A 48 -13.18 2.08 26.54
N ARG A 49 -12.13 1.24 26.57
CA ARG A 49 -10.91 1.44 27.35
C ARG A 49 -9.91 2.36 26.65
N VAL A 50 -10.06 2.56 25.34
CA VAL A 50 -9.22 3.47 24.56
C VAL A 50 -9.77 4.88 24.67
N ARG A 51 -8.91 5.86 24.96
CA ARG A 51 -9.30 7.28 24.97
C ARG A 51 -9.23 7.82 23.55
N ARG A 52 -10.35 8.41 23.12
CA ARG A 52 -10.48 9.11 21.85
C ARG A 52 -10.41 10.61 22.09
N ALA A 53 -9.61 11.33 21.30
CA ALA A 53 -9.56 12.79 21.29
C ALA A 53 -10.45 13.32 20.16
N GLU A 54 -11.26 14.33 20.46
CA GLU A 54 -12.14 15.02 19.50
C GLU A 54 -11.92 16.53 19.58
N LEU A 55 -11.99 17.22 18.45
CA LEU A 55 -11.95 18.68 18.44
C LEU A 55 -13.26 19.23 18.98
N THR A 56 -13.14 20.24 19.83
CA THR A 56 -14.30 21.05 20.22
C THR A 56 -14.68 22.02 19.08
N PRO A 57 -15.85 22.71 19.14
CA PRO A 57 -16.14 23.79 18.19
C PRO A 57 -15.03 24.85 18.13
N ALA A 58 -14.43 25.20 19.27
CA ALA A 58 -13.29 26.12 19.33
C ALA A 58 -12.04 25.52 18.67
N GLY A 59 -11.78 24.21 18.85
CA GLY A 59 -10.69 23.51 18.18
C GLY A 59 -10.86 23.44 16.67
N LEU A 60 -12.08 23.22 16.19
CA LEU A 60 -12.39 23.27 14.76
C LEU A 60 -12.15 24.67 14.18
N ALA A 61 -12.63 25.71 14.85
CA ALA A 61 -12.42 27.09 14.41
C ALA A 61 -10.92 27.46 14.37
N GLU A 62 -10.12 26.98 15.34
CA GLU A 62 -8.67 27.20 15.34
C GLU A 62 -7.98 26.47 14.16
N VAL A 63 -8.39 25.25 13.84
CA VAL A 63 -7.90 24.51 12.67
C VAL A 63 -8.25 25.25 11.38
N GLU A 64 -9.46 25.78 11.25
CA GLU A 64 -9.87 26.58 10.08
C GLU A 64 -9.03 27.85 9.95
N GLU A 65 -8.77 28.54 11.05
CA GLU A 65 -7.92 29.74 11.06
C GLU A 65 -6.48 29.42 10.68
N MET A 66 -5.91 28.32 11.20
CA MET A 66 -4.58 27.85 10.82
C MET A 66 -4.51 27.53 9.32
N ASN A 67 -5.55 26.84 8.78
CA ASN A 67 -5.66 26.56 7.35
C ASN A 67 -5.72 27.83 6.52
N ARG A 68 -6.53 28.80 6.94
CA ARG A 68 -6.65 30.08 6.25
C ARG A 68 -5.33 30.82 6.18
N ARG A 69 -4.57 30.86 7.29
CA ARG A 69 -3.23 31.48 7.33
C ARG A 69 -2.24 30.74 6.45
N ALA A 70 -2.23 29.41 6.51
CA ALA A 70 -1.36 28.58 5.65
C ALA A 70 -1.67 28.78 4.17
N ASN A 71 -2.95 28.82 3.79
CA ASN A 71 -3.37 29.09 2.42
C ASN A 71 -2.97 30.50 1.98
N GLY A 72 -3.11 31.52 2.83
CA GLY A 72 -2.66 32.87 2.51
C GLY A 72 -1.17 32.97 2.26
N VAL A 73 -0.34 32.24 3.02
CA VAL A 73 1.10 32.15 2.76
C VAL A 73 1.38 31.45 1.43
N ALA A 74 0.70 30.31 1.17
CA ALA A 74 0.84 29.57 -0.10
C ALA A 74 0.42 30.43 -1.30
N GLU A 75 -0.71 31.16 -1.20
CA GLU A 75 -1.15 32.10 -2.22
C GLU A 75 -0.12 33.20 -2.48
N GLY A 76 0.47 33.76 -1.42
CA GLY A 76 1.55 34.76 -1.54
C GLY A 76 2.78 34.25 -2.27
N ILE A 77 3.16 32.99 -2.04
CA ILE A 77 4.27 32.31 -2.75
C ILE A 77 3.90 32.06 -4.23
N LEU A 78 2.65 31.67 -4.49
CA LEU A 78 2.19 31.31 -5.82
C LEU A 78 1.80 32.52 -6.68
N ALA A 79 1.42 33.66 -6.08
CA ALA A 79 0.95 34.84 -6.78
C ALA A 79 1.92 35.35 -7.89
N PRO A 80 3.25 35.45 -7.65
CA PRO A 80 4.19 35.94 -8.65
C PRO A 80 4.48 34.93 -9.77
N LEU A 81 4.03 33.69 -9.65
CA LEU A 81 4.31 32.64 -10.62
C LEU A 81 3.29 32.66 -11.77
N THR A 82 3.78 32.48 -12.99
CA THR A 82 2.93 32.23 -14.15
C THR A 82 2.22 30.87 -14.00
N GLU A 83 1.12 30.67 -14.74
CA GLU A 83 0.38 29.41 -14.73
C GLU A 83 1.26 28.20 -15.09
N SER A 84 2.19 28.37 -16.03
CA SER A 84 3.16 27.33 -16.40
C SER A 84 4.10 26.99 -15.25
N GLN A 85 4.60 28.02 -14.52
CA GLN A 85 5.47 27.83 -13.37
C GLN A 85 4.73 27.16 -12.19
N ARG A 86 3.46 27.53 -11.95
CA ARG A 86 2.62 26.87 -10.93
C ARG A 86 2.44 25.38 -11.22
N ARG A 87 2.10 25.02 -12.46
CA ARG A 87 1.98 23.60 -12.86
C ARG A 87 3.29 22.83 -12.66
N ARG A 88 4.43 23.43 -13.00
CA ARG A 88 5.74 22.82 -12.78
C ARG A 88 6.05 22.65 -11.28
N LEU A 89 5.70 23.63 -10.46
CA LEU A 89 5.88 23.53 -9.01
C LEU A 89 5.02 22.42 -8.41
N VAL A 90 3.72 22.34 -8.76
CA VAL A 90 2.82 21.27 -8.30
C VAL A 90 3.34 19.90 -8.73
N SER A 91 3.82 19.76 -9.98
CA SER A 91 4.42 18.52 -10.46
C SER A 91 5.68 18.14 -9.66
N ALA A 92 6.55 19.11 -9.37
CA ALA A 92 7.77 18.87 -8.58
C ALA A 92 7.44 18.48 -7.12
N MET A 93 6.47 19.13 -6.50
CA MET A 93 5.98 18.77 -5.15
C MET A 93 5.40 17.36 -5.12
N GLY A 94 4.62 16.98 -6.14
CA GLY A 94 4.13 15.61 -6.29
C GLY A 94 5.27 14.58 -6.44
N GLU A 95 6.37 14.94 -7.10
CA GLU A 95 7.56 14.08 -7.18
C GLU A 95 8.27 13.95 -5.82
N VAL A 96 8.44 15.05 -5.10
CA VAL A 96 8.99 15.03 -3.74
C VAL A 96 8.15 14.14 -2.82
N GLU A 97 6.85 14.32 -2.81
CA GLU A 97 5.92 13.48 -2.02
C GLU A 97 6.08 12.00 -2.36
N ARG A 98 6.13 11.67 -3.65
CA ARG A 98 6.33 10.30 -4.13
C ARG A 98 7.65 9.70 -3.62
N LEU A 99 8.75 10.45 -3.73
CA LEU A 99 10.06 9.98 -3.26
C LEU A 99 10.09 9.78 -1.73
N LEU A 100 9.46 10.67 -0.97
CA LEU A 100 9.35 10.53 0.48
C LEU A 100 8.53 9.29 0.87
N ARG A 101 7.42 9.02 0.19
CA ARG A 101 6.62 7.80 0.39
C ARG A 101 7.43 6.52 0.13
N LEU A 102 8.29 6.53 -0.88
CA LEU A 102 9.17 5.39 -1.17
C LEU A 102 10.18 5.10 -0.04
N GLY A 103 10.65 6.14 0.65
CA GLY A 103 11.56 6.00 1.79
C GLY A 103 10.93 5.28 2.98
N ALA A 104 9.61 5.40 3.15
CA ALA A 104 8.84 4.80 4.23
C ALA A 104 8.23 3.42 3.87
N LEU A 105 8.55 2.87 2.69
CA LEU A 105 8.00 1.59 2.25
C LEU A 105 8.59 0.42 3.05
N VAL A 106 7.74 -0.28 3.77
CA VAL A 106 8.03 -1.54 4.47
C VAL A 106 7.40 -2.68 3.68
N ILE A 107 8.18 -3.74 3.42
CA ILE A 107 7.67 -4.99 2.83
C ILE A 107 7.91 -6.10 3.84
N GLU A 108 6.85 -6.80 4.21
CA GLU A 108 6.91 -7.84 5.23
C GLU A 108 6.12 -9.08 4.82
N ARG A 109 6.54 -10.22 5.37
CA ARG A 109 5.79 -11.46 5.24
C ARG A 109 4.64 -11.45 6.24
N VAL A 110 3.45 -11.77 5.75
CA VAL A 110 2.24 -11.86 6.57
C VAL A 110 1.54 -13.20 6.39
N ASP A 111 0.68 -13.56 7.33
CA ASP A 111 -0.21 -14.71 7.14
C ASP A 111 -1.21 -14.38 6.00
N PRO A 112 -1.42 -15.31 5.03
CA PRO A 112 -2.38 -15.12 3.94
C PRO A 112 -3.82 -14.84 4.39
N THR A 113 -4.18 -15.24 5.62
CA THR A 113 -5.50 -14.96 6.21
C THR A 113 -5.58 -13.65 6.95
N SER A 114 -4.46 -12.92 7.11
CA SER A 114 -4.43 -11.61 7.78
C SER A 114 -5.32 -10.58 7.06
N GLN A 115 -5.79 -9.59 7.78
CA GLN A 115 -6.58 -8.50 7.22
C GLN A 115 -5.85 -7.80 6.07
N ALA A 116 -4.56 -7.55 6.19
CA ALA A 116 -3.74 -6.92 5.16
C ALA A 116 -3.63 -7.78 3.88
N ALA A 117 -3.43 -9.10 4.02
CA ALA A 117 -3.40 -10.01 2.87
C ALA A 117 -4.77 -10.08 2.19
N ARG A 118 -5.85 -10.23 2.97
CA ARG A 118 -7.23 -10.24 2.45
C ARG A 118 -7.58 -8.95 1.73
N TYR A 119 -7.15 -7.81 2.25
CA TYR A 119 -7.31 -6.53 1.57
C TYR A 119 -6.61 -6.54 0.19
N CYS A 120 -5.33 -6.95 0.13
CA CYS A 120 -4.60 -7.03 -1.14
C CYS A 120 -5.29 -7.95 -2.16
N VAL A 121 -5.75 -9.13 -1.73
CA VAL A 121 -6.44 -10.10 -2.59
C VAL A 121 -7.77 -9.53 -3.08
N GLY A 122 -8.55 -8.88 -2.22
CA GLY A 122 -9.79 -8.22 -2.62
C GLY A 122 -9.55 -7.15 -3.67
N ARG A 123 -8.58 -6.27 -3.44
CA ARG A 123 -8.21 -5.22 -4.42
C ARG A 123 -7.70 -5.78 -5.75
N TYR A 124 -6.95 -6.88 -5.70
CA TYR A 124 -6.51 -7.60 -6.89
C TYR A 124 -7.71 -8.12 -7.70
N ILE A 125 -8.65 -8.80 -7.06
CA ILE A 125 -9.87 -9.34 -7.70
C ILE A 125 -10.72 -8.20 -8.29
N ASP A 126 -10.95 -7.11 -7.53
CA ASP A 126 -11.69 -5.94 -7.98
C ASP A 126 -11.08 -5.33 -9.25
N GLU A 127 -9.73 -5.25 -9.28
CA GLU A 127 -9.03 -4.72 -10.44
C GLU A 127 -9.17 -5.61 -11.66
N LEU A 128 -8.96 -6.92 -11.51
CA LEU A 128 -9.12 -7.85 -12.62
C LEU A 128 -10.55 -7.87 -13.16
N SER A 129 -11.56 -7.85 -12.28
CA SER A 129 -12.97 -7.79 -12.66
C SER A 129 -13.31 -6.55 -13.47
N ARG A 130 -12.63 -5.43 -13.20
CA ARG A 130 -12.83 -4.17 -13.93
C ARG A 130 -12.08 -4.11 -15.26
N VAL A 131 -10.88 -4.73 -15.31
CA VAL A 131 -9.96 -4.60 -16.45
C VAL A 131 -10.18 -5.68 -17.50
N PHE A 132 -10.65 -6.87 -17.11
CA PHE A 132 -10.92 -7.96 -18.06
C PHE A 132 -12.26 -7.75 -18.77
N GLU A 133 -12.25 -7.96 -20.08
CA GLU A 133 -13.41 -7.74 -20.97
C GLU A 133 -14.69 -8.46 -20.49
N ASN A 134 -14.54 -9.68 -19.97
CA ASN A 134 -15.65 -10.51 -19.45
C ASN A 134 -15.65 -10.62 -17.93
N GLY A 135 -14.97 -9.68 -17.23
CA GLY A 135 -14.79 -9.77 -15.78
C GLY A 135 -13.81 -10.88 -15.37
N PHE A 136 -13.67 -11.07 -14.06
CA PHE A 136 -12.80 -12.10 -13.48
C PHE A 136 -13.55 -12.89 -12.41
N ASP A 137 -13.64 -14.20 -12.61
CA ASP A 137 -14.13 -15.15 -11.63
C ASP A 137 -12.96 -15.94 -11.05
N PRO A 138 -12.59 -15.71 -9.77
CA PRO A 138 -11.47 -16.38 -9.13
C PRO A 138 -11.64 -17.90 -9.04
N THR A 139 -12.86 -18.43 -9.15
CA THR A 139 -13.11 -19.89 -9.09
C THR A 139 -12.69 -20.61 -10.38
N LEU A 140 -12.57 -19.89 -11.48
CA LEU A 140 -12.14 -20.42 -12.77
C LEU A 140 -10.62 -20.34 -12.96
N SER A 141 -9.92 -19.49 -12.17
CA SER A 141 -8.47 -19.37 -12.22
C SER A 141 -7.78 -20.50 -11.46
N LEU A 142 -6.49 -20.69 -11.74
CA LEU A 142 -5.71 -21.72 -11.04
C LEU A 142 -5.68 -21.48 -9.52
N PRO A 143 -5.84 -22.54 -8.71
CA PRO A 143 -5.89 -22.42 -7.26
C PRO A 143 -4.64 -21.75 -6.68
N ALA A 144 -4.85 -20.90 -5.71
CA ALA A 144 -3.80 -20.29 -4.89
C ALA A 144 -4.32 -20.28 -3.44
N ASP A 145 -4.30 -21.47 -2.83
CA ASP A 145 -4.81 -21.67 -1.48
C ASP A 145 -3.90 -20.99 -0.45
N ASP A 146 -4.50 -20.56 0.65
CA ASP A 146 -3.76 -19.90 1.73
C ASP A 146 -2.65 -20.79 2.29
N ALA A 147 -2.84 -22.11 2.33
CA ALA A 147 -1.83 -23.07 2.78
C ALA A 147 -0.59 -23.09 1.89
N ASP A 148 -0.77 -22.94 0.57
CA ASP A 148 0.34 -22.92 -0.40
C ASP A 148 1.20 -21.64 -0.30
N MET A 149 0.64 -20.58 0.29
CA MET A 149 1.30 -19.28 0.45
C MET A 149 1.88 -19.09 1.85
N ARG A 150 2.12 -20.19 2.58
CA ARG A 150 2.81 -20.24 3.89
C ARG A 150 4.09 -21.06 3.82
N PRO A 151 5.11 -20.74 4.61
CA PRO A 151 6.26 -21.61 4.76
C PRO A 151 5.87 -23.04 5.19
N PRO A 152 6.52 -24.08 4.70
CA PRO A 152 7.65 -24.07 3.76
C PRO A 152 7.24 -24.02 2.29
N LEU A 153 5.94 -24.01 1.95
CA LEU A 153 5.44 -24.12 0.57
C LEU A 153 5.45 -22.78 -0.18
N GLY A 154 5.35 -21.67 0.52
CA GLY A 154 5.29 -20.35 -0.08
C GLY A 154 5.37 -19.22 0.94
N ALA A 155 5.11 -18.02 0.45
CA ALA A 155 5.01 -16.81 1.27
C ALA A 155 4.03 -15.80 0.66
N PHE A 156 3.32 -15.07 1.50
CA PHE A 156 2.56 -13.88 1.12
C PHE A 156 3.25 -12.64 1.67
N LEU A 157 3.51 -11.66 0.82
CA LEU A 157 4.12 -10.39 1.18
C LEU A 157 3.12 -9.25 1.05
N VAL A 158 3.20 -8.30 1.96
CA VAL A 158 2.46 -7.04 1.92
C VAL A 158 3.47 -5.89 1.99
N ALA A 159 3.24 -4.88 1.18
CA ALA A 159 3.95 -3.61 1.27
C ALA A 159 3.04 -2.53 1.84
N SER A 160 3.54 -1.80 2.82
CA SER A 160 2.85 -0.66 3.44
C SER A 160 3.73 0.59 3.45
N THR A 161 3.09 1.75 3.43
CA THR A 161 3.72 3.05 3.61
C THR A 161 2.85 3.91 4.50
N ASN A 162 3.44 4.51 5.54
CA ASN A 162 2.72 5.29 6.55
C ASN A 162 1.50 4.56 7.16
N GLY A 163 1.61 3.23 7.34
CA GLY A 163 0.53 2.40 7.87
C GLY A 163 -0.54 1.97 6.85
N GLU A 164 -0.49 2.48 5.61
CA GLU A 164 -1.42 2.08 4.55
C GLU A 164 -0.85 0.93 3.72
N VAL A 165 -1.65 -0.10 3.49
CA VAL A 165 -1.31 -1.22 2.60
C VAL A 165 -1.41 -0.75 1.14
N VAL A 166 -0.29 -0.82 0.41
CA VAL A 166 -0.17 -0.30 -0.96
C VAL A 166 0.19 -1.35 -2.01
N ALA A 167 0.65 -2.53 -1.60
CA ALA A 167 0.88 -3.63 -2.54
C ALA A 167 0.84 -4.98 -1.81
N GLY A 168 0.64 -6.06 -2.56
CA GLY A 168 0.73 -7.42 -2.07
C GLY A 168 1.04 -8.39 -3.18
N GLY A 169 1.45 -9.60 -2.79
CA GLY A 169 1.72 -10.69 -3.72
C GLY A 169 2.20 -11.92 -3.00
N ALA A 170 2.18 -13.04 -3.69
CA ALA A 170 2.59 -14.32 -3.15
C ALA A 170 3.53 -15.07 -4.09
N VAL A 171 4.34 -15.91 -3.52
CA VAL A 171 5.06 -16.98 -4.21
C VAL A 171 4.64 -18.31 -3.59
N LYS A 172 4.40 -19.32 -4.42
CA LYS A 172 4.13 -20.71 -3.99
C LYS A 172 4.98 -21.69 -4.79
N THR A 173 5.37 -22.78 -4.15
CA THR A 173 6.06 -23.89 -4.79
C THR A 173 5.07 -24.69 -5.64
N ILE A 174 5.42 -24.96 -6.89
CA ILE A 174 4.58 -25.74 -7.83
C ILE A 174 5.25 -27.04 -8.26
N ALA A 175 6.58 -27.12 -8.12
CA ALA A 175 7.38 -28.32 -8.35
C ALA A 175 8.72 -28.17 -7.61
N PRO A 176 9.53 -29.23 -7.45
CA PRO A 176 10.86 -29.12 -6.86
C PRO A 176 11.71 -28.03 -7.54
N GLY A 177 12.12 -27.03 -6.78
CA GLY A 177 12.91 -25.88 -7.26
C GLY A 177 12.16 -24.86 -8.11
N VAL A 178 10.86 -25.03 -8.36
CA VAL A 178 10.05 -24.13 -9.20
C VAL A 178 8.95 -23.49 -8.39
N GLY A 179 8.92 -22.15 -8.39
CA GLY A 179 7.88 -21.33 -7.78
C GLY A 179 6.94 -20.69 -8.81
N SER A 180 5.76 -20.30 -8.36
CA SER A 180 4.81 -19.48 -9.11
C SER A 180 4.48 -18.21 -8.34
N LEU A 181 4.57 -17.05 -9.01
CA LEU A 181 4.05 -15.79 -8.46
C LEU A 181 2.55 -15.70 -8.65
N LYS A 182 1.86 -15.27 -7.63
CA LYS A 182 0.40 -15.17 -7.59
C LYS A 182 -0.06 -13.86 -6.96
N ARG A 183 -1.22 -13.38 -7.39
CA ARG A 183 -1.98 -12.29 -6.75
C ARG A 183 -1.17 -11.01 -6.53
N MET A 184 -0.21 -10.71 -7.44
CA MET A 184 0.59 -9.50 -7.35
C MET A 184 -0.26 -8.27 -7.72
N TRP A 185 -0.39 -7.36 -6.77
CA TRP A 185 -1.16 -6.13 -6.89
C TRP A 185 -0.39 -4.93 -6.33
N VAL A 186 -0.59 -3.77 -6.95
CA VAL A 186 -0.06 -2.47 -6.50
C VAL A 186 -1.14 -1.42 -6.63
N ALA A 187 -1.41 -0.68 -5.56
CA ALA A 187 -2.41 0.38 -5.54
C ALA A 187 -2.14 1.44 -6.63
N GLY A 188 -3.20 1.86 -7.31
CA GLY A 188 -3.09 2.84 -8.41
C GLY A 188 -2.42 4.16 -7.99
N SER A 189 -2.66 4.60 -6.75
CA SER A 189 -2.08 5.83 -6.17
C SER A 189 -0.56 5.84 -6.07
N VAL A 190 0.10 4.66 -6.09
CA VAL A 190 1.55 4.50 -5.95
C VAL A 190 2.20 3.81 -7.16
N ARG A 191 1.47 3.63 -8.27
CA ARG A 191 2.05 3.14 -9.53
C ARG A 191 3.03 4.14 -10.12
N GLY A 192 3.98 3.63 -10.89
CA GLY A 192 5.06 4.46 -11.45
C GLY A 192 6.18 4.79 -10.46
N LEU A 193 6.03 4.48 -9.16
CA LEU A 193 7.02 4.73 -8.11
C LEU A 193 8.04 3.59 -7.91
N GLY A 194 8.02 2.57 -8.74
CA GLY A 194 8.92 1.41 -8.60
C GLY A 194 8.51 0.41 -7.51
N ILE A 195 7.36 0.59 -6.83
CA ILE A 195 6.89 -0.32 -5.78
C ILE A 195 6.66 -1.74 -6.33
N GLY A 196 6.09 -1.86 -7.53
CA GLY A 196 5.93 -3.17 -8.19
C GLY A 196 7.25 -3.90 -8.37
N ARG A 197 8.33 -3.20 -8.76
CA ARG A 197 9.67 -3.78 -8.88
C ARG A 197 10.24 -4.19 -7.52
N ARG A 198 10.08 -3.36 -6.49
CA ARG A 198 10.52 -3.70 -5.12
C ARG A 198 9.76 -4.91 -4.58
N MET A 199 8.44 -4.99 -4.80
CA MET A 199 7.62 -6.14 -4.42
C MET A 199 8.07 -7.41 -5.16
N LEU A 200 8.28 -7.33 -6.48
CA LEU A 200 8.74 -8.45 -7.29
C LEU A 200 10.11 -8.96 -6.79
N THR A 201 11.06 -8.04 -6.52
CA THR A 201 12.37 -8.40 -5.96
C THR A 201 12.23 -9.06 -4.58
N ALA A 202 11.34 -8.57 -3.73
CA ALA A 202 11.10 -9.17 -2.42
C ALA A 202 10.52 -10.59 -2.54
N LEU A 203 9.57 -10.82 -3.45
CA LEU A 203 9.03 -12.15 -3.74
C LEU A 203 10.09 -13.10 -4.32
N GLU A 204 11.00 -12.62 -5.17
CA GLU A 204 12.14 -13.39 -5.67
C GLU A 204 13.11 -13.78 -4.54
N ASN A 205 13.33 -12.89 -3.57
CA ASN A 205 14.15 -13.18 -2.39
C ASN A 205 13.47 -14.23 -1.49
N GLU A 206 12.16 -14.13 -1.29
CA GLU A 206 11.42 -15.17 -0.58
C GLU A 206 11.51 -16.52 -1.30
N ALA A 207 11.39 -16.54 -2.63
CA ALA A 207 11.56 -17.75 -3.41
C ALA A 207 12.94 -18.39 -3.21
N ARG A 208 14.02 -17.58 -3.19
CA ARG A 208 15.39 -18.09 -2.89
C ARG A 208 15.46 -18.68 -1.48
N THR A 209 14.84 -18.02 -0.49
CA THR A 209 14.79 -18.52 0.90
C THR A 209 14.06 -19.86 0.99
N LEU A 210 13.06 -20.10 0.12
CA LEU A 210 12.35 -21.37 0.00
C LEU A 210 13.12 -22.42 -0.84
N GLY A 211 14.34 -22.12 -1.31
CA GLY A 211 15.14 -23.03 -2.14
C GLY A 211 14.67 -23.13 -3.60
N LEU A 212 13.88 -22.18 -4.07
CA LEU A 212 13.42 -22.15 -5.44
C LEU A 212 14.48 -21.50 -6.34
N THR A 213 14.72 -22.09 -7.51
CA THR A 213 15.72 -21.64 -8.50
C THR A 213 15.09 -21.07 -9.76
N VAL A 214 13.80 -21.34 -9.96
CA VAL A 214 13.02 -20.85 -11.10
C VAL A 214 11.72 -20.26 -10.59
N ILE A 215 11.33 -19.13 -11.14
CA ILE A 215 9.99 -18.54 -10.94
C ILE A 215 9.26 -18.51 -12.27
N ARG A 216 7.99 -18.91 -12.22
CA ARG A 216 7.01 -18.83 -13.29
C ARG A 216 5.86 -17.92 -12.90
N LEU A 217 5.24 -17.33 -13.89
CA LEU A 217 3.99 -16.58 -13.72
C LEU A 217 3.23 -16.56 -15.05
N GLU A 218 1.93 -16.43 -14.97
CA GLU A 218 1.05 -16.11 -16.08
C GLU A 218 0.36 -14.77 -15.86
N THR A 219 -0.03 -14.10 -16.95
CA THR A 219 -0.72 -12.82 -16.88
C THR A 219 -1.62 -12.57 -18.08
N ASN A 220 -2.54 -11.62 -17.94
CA ASN A 220 -3.48 -11.25 -18.99
C ASN A 220 -2.91 -10.12 -19.86
N ARG A 221 -3.22 -10.14 -21.17
CA ARG A 221 -2.84 -9.08 -22.13
C ARG A 221 -3.32 -7.68 -21.76
N ALA A 222 -4.41 -7.58 -20.98
CA ALA A 222 -4.94 -6.30 -20.52
C ALA A 222 -4.05 -5.63 -19.45
N LEU A 223 -3.18 -6.39 -18.78
CA LEU A 223 -2.30 -5.90 -17.71
C LEU A 223 -0.94 -5.46 -18.28
N ARG A 224 -0.95 -4.43 -19.13
CA ARG A 224 0.24 -3.96 -19.87
C ARG A 224 1.41 -3.57 -18.97
N ASP A 225 1.13 -2.90 -17.84
CA ASP A 225 2.15 -2.47 -16.89
C ASP A 225 2.83 -3.68 -16.22
N ALA A 226 2.08 -4.73 -15.90
CA ALA A 226 2.62 -5.97 -15.34
C ALA A 226 3.51 -6.69 -16.35
N ILE A 227 3.08 -6.79 -17.62
CA ILE A 227 3.88 -7.39 -18.71
C ILE A 227 5.21 -6.64 -18.87
N GLN A 228 5.16 -5.31 -18.89
CA GLN A 228 6.38 -4.49 -18.99
C GLN A 228 7.28 -4.66 -17.76
N LEU A 229 6.70 -4.73 -16.56
CA LEU A 229 7.44 -4.98 -15.32
C LEU A 229 8.20 -6.31 -15.40
N TYR A 230 7.54 -7.40 -15.78
CA TYR A 230 8.17 -8.71 -15.85
C TYR A 230 9.29 -8.75 -16.89
N ARG A 231 9.06 -8.26 -18.11
CA ARG A 231 10.09 -8.17 -19.15
C ARG A 231 11.30 -7.35 -18.70
N SER A 232 11.07 -6.17 -18.13
CA SER A 232 12.15 -5.30 -17.64
C SER A 232 12.84 -5.78 -16.37
N SER A 233 12.29 -6.83 -15.72
CA SER A 233 12.86 -7.49 -14.56
C SER A 233 13.58 -8.81 -14.90
N GLY A 234 13.76 -9.12 -16.19
CA GLY A 234 14.52 -10.28 -16.66
C GLY A 234 13.71 -11.57 -16.72
N TYR A 235 12.38 -11.48 -16.78
CA TYR A 235 11.54 -12.62 -17.12
C TYR A 235 11.47 -12.78 -18.63
N GLU A 236 11.66 -14.01 -19.09
CA GLU A 236 11.53 -14.40 -20.48
C GLU A 236 10.13 -14.96 -20.74
N GLU A 237 9.54 -14.58 -21.86
CA GLU A 237 8.26 -15.12 -22.27
C GLU A 237 8.45 -16.53 -22.82
N VAL A 238 7.66 -17.49 -22.33
CA VAL A 238 7.79 -18.92 -22.63
C VAL A 238 6.46 -19.48 -23.15
N ALA A 239 6.51 -20.70 -23.68
CA ALA A 239 5.30 -21.43 -24.07
C ALA A 239 4.39 -21.65 -22.85
N PRO A 240 3.06 -21.74 -23.05
CA PRO A 240 2.09 -22.03 -21.98
C PRO A 240 2.50 -23.29 -21.20
N PHE A 241 2.62 -23.17 -19.89
CA PHE A 241 2.92 -24.28 -18.98
C PHE A 241 1.71 -24.68 -18.10
N ASN A 242 0.60 -24.02 -18.28
CA ASN A 242 -0.68 -24.31 -17.64
C ASN A 242 -1.84 -23.86 -18.54
N THR A 243 -3.07 -24.14 -18.08
CA THR A 243 -4.32 -23.86 -18.82
C THR A 243 -5.19 -22.84 -18.12
N ASP A 244 -4.60 -21.85 -17.43
CA ASP A 244 -5.39 -20.79 -16.81
C ASP A 244 -6.16 -20.01 -17.89
N PRO A 245 -7.51 -19.95 -17.82
CA PRO A 245 -8.35 -19.39 -18.87
C PRO A 245 -8.17 -17.87 -19.04
N TYR A 246 -7.60 -17.20 -18.06
CA TYR A 246 -7.35 -15.77 -18.10
C TYR A 246 -5.95 -15.41 -18.59
N ALA A 247 -5.06 -16.40 -18.73
CA ALA A 247 -3.68 -16.19 -19.15
C ALA A 247 -3.57 -15.99 -20.67
N HIS A 248 -2.75 -15.02 -21.07
CA HIS A 248 -2.37 -14.79 -22.47
C HIS A 248 -0.85 -14.73 -22.64
N HIS A 249 -0.10 -14.59 -21.55
CA HIS A 249 1.35 -14.52 -21.50
C HIS A 249 1.85 -15.37 -20.34
N TRP A 250 2.90 -16.14 -20.59
CA TRP A 250 3.60 -16.99 -19.61
C TRP A 250 5.04 -16.57 -19.54
N PHE A 251 5.55 -16.37 -18.35
CA PHE A 251 6.89 -15.90 -18.10
C PHE A 251 7.65 -16.83 -17.16
N GLU A 252 8.94 -16.94 -17.39
CA GLU A 252 9.87 -17.69 -16.55
C GLU A 252 11.12 -16.84 -16.27
N LYS A 253 11.67 -16.97 -15.06
CA LYS A 253 12.96 -16.39 -14.68
C LYS A 253 13.74 -17.37 -13.83
N ARG A 254 15.01 -17.59 -14.18
CA ARG A 254 15.96 -18.30 -13.34
C ARG A 254 16.52 -17.36 -12.29
N LEU A 255 16.43 -17.75 -11.02
CA LEU A 255 16.99 -17.01 -9.90
C LEU A 255 18.47 -17.37 -9.76
N ARG A 256 19.32 -16.36 -9.79
CA ARG A 256 20.76 -16.50 -9.53
C ARG A 256 21.06 -16.29 -8.05
#